data_2897850a668dd25bed5b8f152465b96e
#
_entry.id   2897850a668dd25bed5b8f152465b96e
#
_cell.length_a   1.000
_cell.length_b   1.000
_cell.length_c   1.000
_cell.angle_alpha   90.00
_cell.angle_beta   90.00
_cell.angle_gamma   90.00
#
_symmetry.space_group_name_H-M   'P 1'
#
loop_
_entity.id
_entity.type
_entity.pdbx_description
1 polymer ?
#
loop_
_entity_poly.entity_id
_entity_poly.type
_entity_poly.pdbx_seq_one_letter_code
_entity_poly.pdbx_strand_id
1 'polypeptide(L)'
;LNKQIKIGFSKIGGIYVGELENSKLHKHRAITIALSFNDKFEFEGENQKITTSGLISQPNTNRKYNYNPNTLIAFVHIEPFFSLGSTLLNKDKEFEELVTEQTKEIAEILMQWCNTNDNSEKLTETVIENIIKQIATETPQRFIDERIKKSIDLIWNSEQIDLSELASINNISIYRFSHLFKQETGISFKEYVLHKKLIKSLQAIVTDKETLTTSAYMGGFSDQPHFNRTYLNAFGVPPGKSIK
;
A
#
# COMPACT_ATOMS: atom_id res chain seq x y z
N LEU A 1 19.95 -9.11 12.13
CA LEU A 1 18.63 -9.52 11.64
C LEU A 1 18.81 -10.80 10.84
N ASN A 2 18.13 -11.88 11.24
CA ASN A 2 18.02 -13.04 10.37
C ASN A 2 17.36 -12.59 9.06
N LYS A 3 17.81 -13.13 7.92
CA LYS A 3 17.30 -12.84 6.55
C LYS A 3 15.83 -13.24 6.34
N GLN A 4 14.98 -13.06 7.33
CA GLN A 4 13.61 -13.55 7.30
C GLN A 4 12.71 -12.41 6.83
N ILE A 5 12.03 -12.63 5.70
CA ILE A 5 10.97 -11.74 5.20
C ILE A 5 9.85 -11.73 6.24
N LYS A 6 9.40 -10.53 6.63
CA LYS A 6 8.20 -10.35 7.43
C LYS A 6 7.19 -9.50 6.68
N ILE A 7 5.96 -9.99 6.61
CA ILE A 7 4.85 -9.32 5.93
C ILE A 7 3.66 -9.29 6.87
N GLY A 8 3.00 -8.14 6.96
CA GLY A 8 1.75 -7.96 7.68
C GLY A 8 0.75 -7.17 6.87
N PHE A 9 -0.54 -7.46 7.07
CA PHE A 9 -1.64 -6.76 6.40
C PHE A 9 -2.69 -6.32 7.40
N SER A 10 -3.33 -5.18 7.10
CA SER A 10 -4.54 -4.70 7.75
C SER A 10 -5.41 -3.99 6.72
N LYS A 11 -6.63 -3.59 7.10
CA LYS A 11 -7.51 -2.79 6.23
C LYS A 11 -6.94 -1.40 5.91
N ILE A 12 -6.06 -0.86 6.77
CA ILE A 12 -5.45 0.47 6.57
C ILE A 12 -4.13 0.41 5.81
N GLY A 13 -3.62 -0.78 5.49
CA GLY A 13 -2.38 -0.93 4.74
C GLY A 13 -1.65 -2.25 4.96
N GLY A 14 -0.40 -2.30 4.48
CA GLY A 14 0.48 -3.45 4.63
C GLY A 14 1.92 -3.07 4.86
N ILE A 15 2.66 -3.94 5.52
CA ILE A 15 4.09 -3.78 5.80
C ILE A 15 4.83 -4.97 5.19
N TYR A 16 5.93 -4.66 4.51
CA TYR A 16 6.91 -5.62 4.04
C TYR A 16 8.28 -5.24 4.61
N VAL A 17 9.01 -6.19 5.17
CA VAL A 17 10.42 -6.03 5.53
C VAL A 17 11.19 -7.24 5.00
N GLY A 18 12.24 -7.00 4.24
CA GLY A 18 13.05 -8.07 3.65
C GLY A 18 14.02 -7.57 2.58
N GLU A 19 14.73 -8.49 1.96
CA GLU A 19 15.55 -8.22 0.79
C GLU A 19 14.67 -8.38 -0.47
N LEU A 20 14.76 -7.44 -1.41
CA LEU A 20 14.05 -7.50 -2.69
C LEU A 20 15.00 -7.30 -3.86
N GLU A 21 14.61 -7.80 -5.03
CA GLU A 21 15.23 -7.42 -6.28
C GLU A 21 14.79 -6.01 -6.71
N ASN A 22 15.59 -5.35 -7.54
CA ASN A 22 15.25 -4.06 -8.13
C ASN A 22 13.87 -4.11 -8.80
N SER A 23 13.05 -3.12 -8.53
CA SER A 23 11.72 -3.07 -9.12
C SER A 23 11.77 -2.59 -10.57
N LYS A 24 10.78 -2.99 -11.36
CA LYS A 24 10.47 -2.30 -12.62
C LYS A 24 9.73 -1.00 -12.31
N LEU A 25 9.68 -0.09 -13.28
CA LEU A 25 8.85 1.11 -13.19
C LEU A 25 7.38 0.68 -13.02
N HIS A 26 6.74 1.17 -11.97
CA HIS A 26 5.36 0.83 -11.63
C HIS A 26 4.67 1.98 -10.91
N LYS A 27 3.36 1.89 -10.73
CA LYS A 27 2.56 2.79 -9.90
C LYS A 27 1.90 2.02 -8.78
N HIS A 28 2.04 2.51 -7.56
CA HIS A 28 1.31 1.98 -6.41
C HIS A 28 0.14 2.88 -6.04
N ARG A 29 -0.96 2.30 -5.56
CA ARG A 29 -2.19 3.04 -5.24
C ARG A 29 -2.24 3.56 -3.82
N ALA A 30 -1.44 2.96 -2.94
CA ALA A 30 -1.27 3.40 -1.57
C ALA A 30 -0.20 4.50 -1.49
N ILE A 31 -0.25 5.30 -0.44
CA ILE A 31 0.91 6.04 0.02
C ILE A 31 1.96 5.01 0.40
N THR A 32 3.20 5.21 -0.01
CA THR A 32 4.27 4.25 0.28
C THR A 32 5.41 4.93 1.00
N ILE A 33 5.73 4.43 2.19
CA ILE A 33 6.97 4.74 2.87
C ILE A 33 7.96 3.64 2.49
N ALA A 34 9.08 4.02 1.90
CA ALA A 34 10.21 3.13 1.62
C ALA A 34 11.36 3.52 2.54
N LEU A 35 11.95 2.54 3.22
CA LEU A 35 13.03 2.75 4.16
C LEU A 35 14.04 1.61 4.07
N SER A 36 15.33 1.93 4.13
CA SER A 36 16.40 0.93 4.24
C SER A 36 17.08 0.98 5.60
N PHE A 37 17.51 -0.19 6.10
CA PHE A 37 18.09 -0.32 7.44
C PHE A 37 19.63 -0.28 7.44
N ASN A 38 20.26 -0.59 6.34
CA ASN A 38 21.72 -0.81 6.29
C ASN A 38 22.45 -0.10 5.15
N ASP A 39 21.76 0.34 4.10
CA ASP A 39 22.38 1.02 2.97
C ASP A 39 21.37 2.02 2.36
N LYS A 40 21.84 2.94 1.54
CA LYS A 40 20.97 3.82 0.78
C LYS A 40 20.46 3.09 -0.46
N PHE A 41 19.26 3.44 -0.89
CA PHE A 41 18.68 2.99 -2.15
C PHE A 41 18.46 4.16 -3.09
N GLU A 42 18.40 3.87 -4.37
CA GLU A 42 18.07 4.81 -5.41
C GLU A 42 16.58 4.73 -5.71
N PHE A 43 15.91 5.87 -5.69
CA PHE A 43 14.54 6.04 -6.10
C PHE A 43 14.48 6.88 -7.38
N GLU A 44 13.75 6.39 -8.38
CA GLU A 44 13.50 7.08 -9.65
C GLU A 44 11.98 7.33 -9.77
N GLY A 45 11.60 8.60 -9.70
CA GLY A 45 10.25 9.10 -9.99
C GLY A 45 10.10 9.50 -11.46
N GLU A 46 9.07 10.28 -11.80
CA GLU A 46 8.83 10.66 -13.19
C GLU A 46 9.91 11.62 -13.72
N ASN A 47 10.32 12.61 -12.92
CA ASN A 47 11.26 13.66 -13.32
C ASN A 47 12.48 13.80 -12.41
N GLN A 48 12.58 12.97 -11.40
CA GLN A 48 13.63 13.09 -10.38
C GLN A 48 14.16 11.73 -9.95
N LYS A 49 15.44 11.73 -9.61
CA LYS A 49 16.15 10.56 -9.09
C LYS A 49 16.93 10.99 -7.85
N ILE A 50 16.76 10.25 -6.76
CA ILE A 50 17.43 10.52 -5.49
C ILE A 50 18.06 9.24 -4.91
N THR A 51 19.06 9.41 -4.07
CA THR A 51 19.66 8.34 -3.27
C THR A 51 19.43 8.65 -1.80
N THR A 52 18.62 7.82 -1.13
CA THR A 52 18.17 8.08 0.23
C THR A 52 18.10 6.81 1.07
N SER A 53 17.94 6.97 2.38
CA SER A 53 17.63 5.87 3.31
C SER A 53 16.13 5.79 3.63
N GLY A 54 15.35 6.83 3.30
CA GLY A 54 13.91 6.84 3.56
C GLY A 54 13.17 7.92 2.78
N LEU A 55 12.03 7.56 2.22
CA LEU A 55 11.13 8.49 1.53
C LEU A 55 9.67 8.09 1.73
N ILE A 56 8.79 9.06 1.56
CA ILE A 56 7.34 8.87 1.39
C ILE A 56 6.97 9.24 -0.04
N SER A 57 6.19 8.40 -0.73
CA SER A 57 5.69 8.66 -2.08
C SER A 57 4.18 8.58 -2.14
N GLN A 58 3.57 9.48 -2.91
CA GLN A 58 2.13 9.65 -3.02
C GLN A 58 1.49 8.58 -3.91
N PRO A 59 0.18 8.30 -3.76
CA PRO A 59 -0.53 7.36 -4.63
C PRO A 59 -0.38 7.72 -6.11
N ASN A 60 -0.33 6.70 -6.97
CA ASN A 60 -0.24 6.80 -8.42
C ASN A 60 1.03 7.48 -8.99
N THR A 61 2.02 7.74 -8.15
CA THR A 61 3.35 8.21 -8.58
C THR A 61 4.08 7.08 -9.30
N ASN A 62 4.69 7.38 -10.45
CA ASN A 62 5.64 6.50 -11.10
C ASN A 62 6.86 6.30 -10.20
N ARG A 63 7.26 5.05 -9.98
CA ARG A 63 8.36 4.73 -9.08
C ARG A 63 9.14 3.51 -9.51
N LYS A 64 10.45 3.58 -9.30
CA LYS A 64 11.35 2.46 -9.46
C LYS A 64 12.38 2.52 -8.34
N TYR A 65 12.68 1.37 -7.75
CA TYR A 65 13.65 1.25 -6.68
C TYR A 65 14.82 0.40 -7.14
N ASN A 66 16.03 0.89 -6.92
CA ASN A 66 17.26 0.16 -7.14
C ASN A 66 18.05 0.12 -5.83
N TYR A 67 18.46 -1.05 -5.39
CA TYR A 67 19.23 -1.27 -4.18
C TYR A 67 20.42 -2.18 -4.44
N ASN A 68 21.46 -2.02 -3.63
CA ASN A 68 22.58 -2.92 -3.62
C ASN A 68 22.14 -4.32 -3.14
N PRO A 69 22.83 -5.38 -3.56
CA PRO A 69 22.60 -6.72 -3.00
C PRO A 69 22.68 -6.71 -1.48
N ASN A 70 21.81 -7.46 -0.81
CA ASN A 70 21.68 -7.56 0.64
C ASN A 70 21.21 -6.27 1.34
N THR A 71 20.66 -5.30 0.63
CA THR A 71 19.97 -4.17 1.26
C THR A 71 18.69 -4.67 1.91
N LEU A 72 18.58 -4.51 3.23
CA LEU A 72 17.34 -4.77 3.95
C LEU A 72 16.45 -3.54 3.82
N ILE A 73 15.28 -3.73 3.23
CA ILE A 73 14.33 -2.66 2.94
C ILE A 73 12.99 -2.92 3.61
N ALA A 74 12.30 -1.87 3.99
CA ALA A 74 10.91 -1.90 4.38
C ALA A 74 10.05 -1.10 3.41
N PHE A 75 8.87 -1.62 3.11
CA PHE A 75 7.78 -0.88 2.48
C PHE A 75 6.58 -0.87 3.42
N VAL A 76 6.10 0.32 3.75
CA VAL A 76 4.83 0.52 4.46
C VAL A 76 3.86 1.15 3.47
N HIS A 77 2.90 0.36 3.01
CA HIS A 77 1.83 0.80 2.12
C HIS A 77 0.64 1.21 2.98
N ILE A 78 0.20 2.45 2.85
CA ILE A 78 -0.87 3.05 3.65
C ILE A 78 -2.03 3.37 2.73
N GLU A 79 -3.22 2.85 3.06
CA GLU A 79 -4.46 3.18 2.35
C GLU A 79 -4.85 4.63 2.68
N PRO A 80 -4.84 5.55 1.69
CA PRO A 80 -4.99 6.97 1.95
C PRO A 80 -6.40 7.39 2.38
N PHE A 81 -7.38 6.50 2.26
CA PHE A 81 -8.79 6.84 2.50
C PHE A 81 -9.32 6.29 3.83
N PHE A 82 -8.50 5.57 4.59
CA PHE A 82 -8.83 5.08 5.92
C PHE A 82 -8.11 5.86 7.02
N SER A 83 -8.77 5.98 8.18
CA SER A 83 -8.20 6.49 9.43
C SER A 83 -7.28 7.71 9.22
N LEU A 84 -6.05 7.61 9.70
CA LEU A 84 -5.05 8.68 9.63
C LEU A 84 -4.32 8.78 8.28
N GLY A 85 -4.52 7.83 7.35
CA GLY A 85 -3.81 7.81 6.07
C GLY A 85 -4.00 9.10 5.25
N SER A 86 -5.20 9.70 5.33
CA SER A 86 -5.49 10.94 4.62
C SER A 86 -4.65 12.14 5.07
N THR A 87 -4.06 12.10 6.28
CA THR A 87 -3.19 13.18 6.79
C THR A 87 -1.86 13.24 6.06
N LEU A 88 -1.45 12.14 5.41
CA LEU A 88 -0.21 12.03 4.65
C LEU A 88 -0.37 12.38 3.16
N LEU A 89 -1.60 12.66 2.70
CA LEU A 89 -1.84 13.05 1.30
C LEU A 89 -1.27 14.44 1.02
N ASN A 90 -0.35 14.50 0.06
CA ASN A 90 0.21 15.73 -0.46
C ASN A 90 -0.08 15.84 -1.96
N LYS A 91 -0.71 16.93 -2.41
CA LYS A 91 -1.02 17.15 -3.82
C LYS A 91 0.11 17.83 -4.60
N ASP A 92 1.00 18.50 -3.88
CA ASP A 92 2.02 19.37 -4.46
C ASP A 92 3.34 18.62 -4.72
N LYS A 93 3.51 17.44 -4.10
CA LYS A 93 4.72 16.62 -4.22
C LYS A 93 4.35 15.18 -4.57
N GLU A 94 5.05 14.59 -5.52
CA GLU A 94 4.92 13.17 -5.84
C GLU A 94 5.59 12.28 -4.77
N PHE A 95 6.70 12.76 -4.22
CA PHE A 95 7.41 12.12 -3.13
C PHE A 95 8.19 13.16 -2.31
N GLU A 96 8.59 12.75 -1.12
CA GLU A 96 9.40 13.56 -0.21
C GLU A 96 10.38 12.67 0.54
N GLU A 97 11.62 13.14 0.69
CA GLU A 97 12.62 12.45 1.51
C GLU A 97 12.27 12.62 2.99
N LEU A 98 12.33 11.53 3.76
CA LEU A 98 12.15 11.59 5.20
C LEU A 98 13.40 12.19 5.85
N VAL A 99 13.20 13.05 6.85
CA VAL A 99 14.33 13.55 7.64
C VAL A 99 14.94 12.42 8.46
N THR A 100 16.23 12.57 8.79
CA THR A 100 17.01 11.50 9.45
C THR A 100 16.35 11.00 10.73
N GLU A 101 15.74 11.88 11.52
CA GLU A 101 15.08 11.51 12.77
C GLU A 101 13.84 10.63 12.51
N GLN A 102 12.96 11.05 11.61
CA GLN A 102 11.79 10.23 11.20
C GLN A 102 12.21 8.86 10.66
N THR A 103 13.28 8.84 9.84
CA THR A 103 13.81 7.57 9.29
C THR A 103 14.24 6.61 10.40
N LYS A 104 14.93 7.12 11.45
CA LYS A 104 15.35 6.32 12.59
C LYS A 104 14.18 5.82 13.43
N GLU A 105 13.24 6.70 13.78
CA GLU A 105 12.07 6.35 14.58
C GLU A 105 11.22 5.28 13.90
N ILE A 106 10.99 5.42 12.58
CA ILE A 106 10.26 4.43 11.80
C ILE A 106 11.03 3.10 11.74
N ALA A 107 12.37 3.15 11.57
CA ALA A 107 13.20 1.96 11.58
C ALA A 107 13.11 1.21 12.91
N GLU A 108 13.13 1.92 14.04
CA GLU A 108 12.98 1.33 15.37
C GLU A 108 11.61 0.66 15.56
N ILE A 109 10.52 1.32 15.16
CA ILE A 109 9.17 0.75 15.19
C ILE A 109 9.11 -0.55 14.37
N LEU A 110 9.65 -0.52 13.14
CA LEU A 110 9.65 -1.69 12.25
C LEU A 110 10.54 -2.82 12.78
N MET A 111 11.68 -2.49 13.38
CA MET A 111 12.56 -3.47 14.02
C MET A 111 11.89 -4.17 15.19
N GLN A 112 11.20 -3.41 16.06
CA GLN A 112 10.43 -3.98 17.17
C GLN A 112 9.33 -4.90 16.62
N TRP A 113 8.60 -4.48 15.60
CA TRP A 113 7.61 -5.32 14.94
C TRP A 113 8.22 -6.60 14.35
N CYS A 114 9.37 -6.50 13.68
CA CYS A 114 10.07 -7.68 13.12
C CYS A 114 10.47 -8.71 14.19
N ASN A 115 10.76 -8.27 15.40
CA ASN A 115 11.12 -9.16 16.51
C ASN A 115 9.93 -9.85 17.17
N THR A 116 8.70 -9.51 16.81
CA THR A 116 7.51 -10.23 17.28
C THR A 116 7.22 -11.45 16.41
N ASN A 117 6.60 -12.49 16.99
CA ASN A 117 6.05 -13.60 16.22
C ASN A 117 4.58 -13.36 15.83
N ASP A 118 4.04 -12.20 16.13
CA ASP A 118 2.66 -11.81 15.84
C ASP A 118 2.59 -11.09 14.49
N ASN A 119 1.80 -11.63 13.56
CA ASN A 119 1.48 -11.07 12.27
C ASN A 119 -0.01 -10.71 12.17
N SER A 120 -0.70 -10.54 13.33
CA SER A 120 -2.11 -10.20 13.35
C SER A 120 -2.40 -8.88 12.64
N GLU A 121 -3.60 -8.80 12.05
CA GLU A 121 -4.11 -7.57 11.44
C GLU A 121 -4.08 -6.40 12.42
N LYS A 122 -4.49 -6.64 13.69
CA LYS A 122 -4.52 -5.63 14.73
C LYS A 122 -3.14 -5.06 15.06
N LEU A 123 -2.11 -5.91 15.18
CA LEU A 123 -0.75 -5.44 15.44
C LEU A 123 -0.21 -4.65 14.24
N THR A 124 -0.44 -5.14 13.02
CA THR A 124 -0.04 -4.45 11.80
C THR A 124 -0.69 -3.07 11.69
N GLU A 125 -1.99 -2.96 12.00
CA GLU A 125 -2.72 -1.69 12.05
C GLU A 125 -2.09 -0.73 13.06
N THR A 126 -1.83 -1.18 14.29
CA THR A 126 -1.19 -0.38 15.33
C THR A 126 0.20 0.13 14.91
N VAL A 127 1.00 -0.71 14.27
CA VAL A 127 2.33 -0.33 13.77
C VAL A 127 2.23 0.75 12.69
N ILE A 128 1.32 0.58 11.72
CA ILE A 128 1.07 1.58 10.67
C ILE A 128 0.61 2.90 11.28
N GLU A 129 -0.32 2.88 12.22
CA GLU A 129 -0.79 4.10 12.91
C GLU A 129 0.34 4.82 13.67
N ASN A 130 1.21 4.07 14.33
CA ASN A 130 2.36 4.65 15.02
C ASN A 130 3.34 5.30 14.02
N ILE A 131 3.59 4.67 12.88
CA ILE A 131 4.43 5.24 11.81
C ILE A 131 3.81 6.51 11.25
N ILE A 132 2.48 6.53 11.01
CA ILE A 132 1.79 7.72 10.52
C ILE A 132 1.98 8.89 11.50
N LYS A 133 1.86 8.64 12.80
CA LYS A 133 2.02 9.68 13.85
C LYS A 133 3.42 10.31 13.88
N GLN A 134 4.47 9.58 13.46
CA GLN A 134 5.84 10.12 13.36
C GLN A 134 6.03 11.08 12.17
N ILE A 135 5.18 10.93 11.14
CA ILE A 135 5.33 11.69 9.90
C ILE A 135 4.29 12.79 9.79
N ALA A 136 3.08 12.55 10.32
CA ALA A 136 1.97 13.48 10.23
C ALA A 136 2.36 14.82 10.88
N THR A 137 2.49 15.85 10.04
CA THR A 137 2.56 17.24 10.49
C THR A 137 1.14 17.76 10.69
N GLU A 138 0.97 18.89 11.40
CA GLU A 138 -0.31 19.60 11.56
C GLU A 138 -0.84 20.19 10.23
N THR A 139 -0.63 19.48 9.11
CA THR A 139 -1.14 19.92 7.81
C THR A 139 -2.65 19.74 7.75
N PRO A 140 -3.37 20.65 7.07
CA PRO A 140 -4.82 20.54 6.93
C PRO A 140 -5.17 19.20 6.30
N GLN A 141 -6.00 18.42 6.98
CA GLN A 141 -6.52 17.16 6.45
C GLN A 141 -7.22 17.44 5.11
N ARG A 142 -6.90 16.66 4.09
CA ARG A 142 -7.70 16.64 2.87
C ARG A 142 -9.08 16.10 3.25
N PHE A 143 -10.10 16.94 3.14
CA PHE A 143 -11.48 16.50 3.31
C PHE A 143 -11.86 15.64 2.11
N ILE A 144 -12.04 14.35 2.36
CA ILE A 144 -12.62 13.41 1.39
C ILE A 144 -14.13 13.46 1.56
N ASP A 145 -14.87 13.47 0.46
CA ASP A 145 -16.34 13.44 0.49
C ASP A 145 -16.83 12.25 1.32
N GLU A 146 -17.68 12.49 2.32
CA GLU A 146 -18.18 11.47 3.25
C GLU A 146 -18.92 10.32 2.54
N ARG A 147 -19.52 10.58 1.39
CA ARG A 147 -20.13 9.54 0.56
C ARG A 147 -19.10 8.55 0.05
N ILE A 148 -17.91 9.05 -0.31
CA ILE A 148 -16.81 8.21 -0.80
C ILE A 148 -16.18 7.43 0.35
N LYS A 149 -15.99 8.02 1.52
CA LYS A 149 -15.51 7.29 2.71
C LYS A 149 -16.42 6.13 3.06
N LYS A 150 -17.74 6.39 3.17
CA LYS A 150 -18.75 5.34 3.44
C LYS A 150 -18.75 4.27 2.35
N SER A 151 -18.60 4.67 1.09
CA SER A 151 -18.56 3.72 -0.03
C SER A 151 -17.32 2.83 0.02
N ILE A 152 -16.17 3.38 0.42
CA ILE A 152 -14.94 2.61 0.60
C ILE A 152 -15.09 1.58 1.72
N ASP A 153 -15.67 1.97 2.86
CA ASP A 153 -15.99 1.03 3.94
C ASP A 153 -16.91 -0.09 3.47
N LEU A 154 -17.96 0.23 2.70
CA LEU A 154 -18.84 -0.76 2.11
C LEU A 154 -18.11 -1.69 1.14
N ILE A 155 -17.25 -1.14 0.27
CA ILE A 155 -16.44 -1.95 -0.65
C ILE A 155 -15.59 -2.95 0.14
N TRP A 156 -14.93 -2.56 1.21
CA TRP A 156 -14.07 -3.45 1.99
C TRP A 156 -14.85 -4.51 2.77
N ASN A 157 -16.01 -4.17 3.32
CA ASN A 157 -16.81 -5.05 4.16
C ASN A 157 -17.75 -5.98 3.36
N SER A 158 -17.95 -5.75 2.06
CA SER A 158 -18.83 -6.55 1.21
C SER A 158 -18.01 -7.55 0.37
N GLU A 159 -18.51 -8.74 0.13
CA GLU A 159 -17.89 -9.67 -0.83
C GLU A 159 -18.03 -9.16 -2.25
N GLN A 160 -19.22 -8.69 -2.59
CA GLN A 160 -19.54 -8.09 -3.88
C GLN A 160 -20.39 -6.85 -3.64
N ILE A 161 -19.99 -5.75 -4.21
CA ILE A 161 -20.76 -4.52 -4.29
C ILE A 161 -20.48 -3.89 -5.66
N ASP A 162 -21.51 -3.43 -6.33
CA ASP A 162 -21.34 -2.82 -7.64
C ASP A 162 -21.50 -1.30 -7.62
N LEU A 163 -21.14 -0.67 -8.74
CA LEU A 163 -21.15 0.78 -8.88
C LEU A 163 -22.58 1.34 -8.81
N SER A 164 -23.58 0.60 -9.30
CA SER A 164 -24.99 1.03 -9.31
C SER A 164 -25.59 1.02 -7.91
N GLU A 165 -25.22 0.04 -7.11
CA GLU A 165 -25.64 -0.08 -5.71
C GLU A 165 -25.07 1.08 -4.88
N LEU A 166 -23.76 1.36 -5.01
CA LEU A 166 -23.13 2.50 -4.34
C LEU A 166 -23.74 3.85 -4.76
N ALA A 167 -24.03 4.01 -6.04
CA ALA A 167 -24.69 5.22 -6.53
C ALA A 167 -26.08 5.39 -5.93
N SER A 168 -26.85 4.29 -5.83
CA SER A 168 -28.19 4.25 -5.21
C SER A 168 -28.13 4.61 -3.72
N ILE A 169 -27.21 4.00 -2.95
CA ILE A 169 -27.01 4.29 -1.52
C ILE A 169 -26.71 5.77 -1.29
N ASN A 170 -25.99 6.40 -2.22
CA ASN A 170 -25.62 7.81 -2.13
C ASN A 170 -26.62 8.76 -2.79
N ASN A 171 -27.76 8.27 -3.29
CA ASN A 171 -28.82 9.05 -3.97
C ASN A 171 -28.30 9.92 -5.13
N ILE A 172 -27.37 9.40 -5.94
CA ILE A 172 -26.85 10.07 -7.14
C ILE A 172 -26.79 9.10 -8.32
N SER A 173 -26.72 9.63 -9.55
CA SER A 173 -26.58 8.78 -10.73
C SER A 173 -25.26 8.02 -10.75
N ILE A 174 -25.23 6.86 -11.41
CA ILE A 174 -24.01 6.04 -11.61
C ILE A 174 -22.88 6.88 -12.22
N TYR A 175 -23.19 7.71 -13.22
CA TYR A 175 -22.22 8.59 -13.85
C TYR A 175 -21.60 9.59 -12.85
N ARG A 176 -22.46 10.25 -12.06
CA ARG A 176 -22.01 11.23 -11.06
C ARG A 176 -21.20 10.57 -9.95
N PHE A 177 -21.61 9.39 -9.50
CA PHE A 177 -20.86 8.62 -8.49
C PHE A 177 -19.49 8.20 -9.03
N SER A 178 -19.43 7.64 -10.24
CA SER A 178 -18.17 7.23 -10.89
C SER A 178 -17.18 8.40 -11.03
N HIS A 179 -17.69 9.57 -11.43
CA HIS A 179 -16.86 10.78 -11.53
C HIS A 179 -16.36 11.24 -10.17
N LEU A 180 -17.26 11.32 -9.17
CA LEU A 180 -16.89 11.71 -7.80
C LEU A 180 -15.89 10.74 -7.20
N PHE A 181 -16.11 9.42 -7.36
CA PHE A 181 -15.20 8.39 -6.86
C PHE A 181 -13.80 8.57 -7.44
N LYS A 182 -13.69 8.76 -8.76
CA LYS A 182 -12.41 8.99 -9.42
C LYS A 182 -11.76 10.31 -9.01
N GLN A 183 -12.54 11.37 -8.83
CA GLN A 183 -12.05 12.67 -8.37
C GLN A 183 -11.46 12.57 -6.96
N GLU A 184 -12.13 11.87 -6.05
CA GLU A 184 -11.70 11.74 -4.66
C GLU A 184 -10.55 10.73 -4.49
N THR A 185 -10.59 9.58 -5.19
CA THR A 185 -9.62 8.50 -5.02
C THR A 185 -8.46 8.53 -6.03
N GLY A 186 -8.60 9.31 -7.10
CA GLY A 186 -7.63 9.35 -8.20
C GLY A 186 -7.71 8.16 -9.17
N ILE A 187 -8.56 7.16 -8.89
CA ILE A 187 -8.70 5.93 -9.69
C ILE A 187 -10.16 5.57 -9.91
N SER A 188 -10.43 4.75 -10.93
CA SER A 188 -11.78 4.27 -11.16
C SER A 188 -12.23 3.27 -10.09
N PHE A 189 -13.54 3.13 -9.88
CA PHE A 189 -14.12 2.12 -9.01
C PHE A 189 -13.62 0.70 -9.36
N LYS A 190 -13.58 0.35 -10.65
CA LYS A 190 -13.09 -0.95 -11.12
C LYS A 190 -11.65 -1.22 -10.69
N GLU A 191 -10.80 -0.22 -10.79
CA GLU A 191 -9.40 -0.32 -10.36
C GLU A 191 -9.29 -0.45 -8.84
N TYR A 192 -10.15 0.23 -8.08
CA TYR A 192 -10.19 0.14 -6.63
C TYR A 192 -10.62 -1.27 -6.18
N VAL A 193 -11.65 -1.84 -6.78
CA VAL A 193 -12.08 -3.23 -6.53
C VAL A 193 -10.98 -4.22 -6.88
N LEU A 194 -10.25 -4.00 -7.98
CA LEU A 194 -9.11 -4.85 -8.35
C LEU A 194 -7.99 -4.79 -7.31
N HIS A 195 -7.73 -3.60 -6.75
CA HIS A 195 -6.77 -3.44 -5.64
C HIS A 195 -7.24 -4.22 -4.39
N LYS A 196 -8.49 -4.11 -3.99
CA LYS A 196 -9.05 -4.91 -2.89
C LYS A 196 -8.84 -6.41 -3.12
N LYS A 197 -9.13 -6.91 -4.33
CA LYS A 197 -8.91 -8.31 -4.70
C LYS A 197 -7.44 -8.71 -4.52
N LEU A 198 -6.51 -7.85 -4.94
CA LEU A 198 -5.08 -8.07 -4.78
C LEU A 198 -4.70 -8.21 -3.30
N ILE A 199 -5.15 -7.29 -2.43
CA ILE A 199 -4.86 -7.33 -0.99
C ILE A 199 -5.45 -8.60 -0.35
N LYS A 200 -6.69 -8.99 -0.67
CA LYS A 200 -7.28 -10.25 -0.18
C LYS A 200 -6.45 -11.48 -0.59
N SER A 201 -5.98 -11.54 -1.85
CA SER A 201 -5.10 -12.62 -2.29
C SER A 201 -3.80 -12.65 -1.51
N LEU A 202 -3.19 -11.48 -1.24
CA LEU A 202 -1.96 -11.39 -0.46
C LEU A 202 -2.14 -11.83 0.99
N GLN A 203 -3.26 -11.48 1.61
CA GLN A 203 -3.61 -11.97 2.95
C GLN A 203 -3.68 -13.49 2.97
N ALA A 204 -4.36 -14.12 2.01
CA ALA A 204 -4.45 -15.57 1.92
C ALA A 204 -3.07 -16.24 1.76
N ILE A 205 -2.16 -15.66 0.96
CA ILE A 205 -0.78 -16.18 0.81
C ILE A 205 -0.01 -16.10 2.13
N VAL A 206 -0.06 -14.95 2.80
CA VAL A 206 0.82 -14.66 3.94
C VAL A 206 0.26 -15.22 5.25
N THR A 207 -1.03 -15.05 5.49
CA THR A 207 -1.69 -15.45 6.74
C THR A 207 -2.10 -16.91 6.72
N ASP A 208 -2.75 -17.34 5.61
CA ASP A 208 -3.32 -18.67 5.50
C ASP A 208 -2.35 -19.67 4.85
N LYS A 209 -1.18 -19.17 4.39
CA LYS A 209 -0.12 -19.95 3.71
C LYS A 209 -0.61 -20.72 2.48
N GLU A 210 -1.59 -20.14 1.80
CA GLU A 210 -2.18 -20.73 0.61
C GLU A 210 -1.27 -20.61 -0.62
N THR A 211 -1.48 -21.49 -1.59
CA THR A 211 -0.77 -21.42 -2.87
C THR A 211 -1.16 -20.17 -3.66
N LEU A 212 -0.30 -19.70 -4.58
CA LEU A 212 -0.61 -18.55 -5.44
C LEU A 212 -1.92 -18.76 -6.23
N THR A 213 -2.20 -19.98 -6.65
CA THR A 213 -3.43 -20.32 -7.38
C THR A 213 -4.65 -20.20 -6.49
N THR A 214 -4.64 -20.85 -5.33
CA THR A 214 -5.74 -20.81 -4.35
C THR A 214 -6.01 -19.37 -3.91
N SER A 215 -4.94 -18.63 -3.57
CA SER A 215 -5.04 -17.25 -3.11
C SER A 215 -5.60 -16.30 -4.16
N ALA A 216 -5.27 -16.52 -5.45
CA ALA A 216 -5.87 -15.75 -6.54
C ALA A 216 -7.40 -15.92 -6.56
N TYR A 217 -7.89 -17.16 -6.45
CA TYR A 217 -9.34 -17.42 -6.40
C TYR A 217 -9.99 -16.86 -5.12
N MET A 218 -9.36 -17.03 -3.95
CA MET A 218 -9.85 -16.47 -2.68
C MET A 218 -9.96 -14.93 -2.73
N GLY A 219 -9.05 -14.26 -3.42
CA GLY A 219 -9.11 -12.83 -3.66
C GLY A 219 -10.15 -12.40 -4.71
N GLY A 220 -10.74 -13.36 -5.44
CA GLY A 220 -11.76 -13.09 -6.46
C GLY A 220 -11.18 -12.82 -7.84
N PHE A 221 -9.97 -13.29 -8.15
CA PHE A 221 -9.43 -13.31 -9.52
C PHE A 221 -10.00 -14.52 -10.29
N SER A 222 -10.15 -14.36 -11.61
CA SER A 222 -10.58 -15.43 -12.49
C SER A 222 -9.53 -16.53 -12.66
N ASP A 223 -8.24 -16.16 -12.56
CA ASP A 223 -7.11 -17.05 -12.76
C ASP A 223 -5.82 -16.47 -12.15
N GLN A 224 -4.83 -17.34 -11.91
CA GLN A 224 -3.53 -16.96 -11.38
C GLN A 224 -2.73 -16.04 -12.33
N PRO A 225 -2.72 -16.20 -13.67
CA PRO A 225 -2.07 -15.26 -14.57
C PRO A 225 -2.61 -13.82 -14.45
N HIS A 226 -3.91 -13.63 -14.24
CA HIS A 226 -4.50 -12.31 -13.99
C HIS A 226 -4.00 -11.71 -12.67
N PHE A 227 -3.97 -12.51 -11.59
CA PHE A 227 -3.37 -12.10 -10.32
C PHE A 227 -1.89 -11.71 -10.51
N ASN A 228 -1.07 -12.55 -11.17
CA ASN A 228 0.35 -12.28 -11.37
C ASN A 228 0.61 -10.97 -12.14
N ARG A 229 -0.17 -10.69 -13.19
CA ARG A 229 -0.09 -9.42 -13.93
C ARG A 229 -0.47 -8.23 -13.05
N THR A 230 -1.54 -8.36 -12.28
CA THR A 230 -1.99 -7.30 -11.37
C THR A 230 -0.96 -7.03 -10.28
N TYR A 231 -0.38 -8.08 -9.71
CA TYR A 231 0.69 -7.98 -8.72
C TYR A 231 1.93 -7.27 -9.29
N LEU A 232 2.42 -7.73 -10.45
CA LEU A 232 3.59 -7.12 -11.11
C LEU A 232 3.36 -5.64 -11.41
N ASN A 233 2.17 -5.28 -11.87
CA ASN A 233 1.82 -3.88 -12.15
C ASN A 233 1.75 -3.01 -10.87
N ALA A 234 1.37 -3.62 -9.74
CA ALA A 234 1.25 -2.91 -8.47
C ALA A 234 2.59 -2.75 -7.73
N PHE A 235 3.48 -3.75 -7.82
CA PHE A 235 4.70 -3.80 -7.00
C PHE A 235 6.01 -3.77 -7.82
N GLY A 236 5.94 -3.86 -9.14
CA GLY A 236 7.11 -3.84 -10.02
C GLY A 236 7.97 -5.11 -9.99
N VAL A 237 7.59 -6.11 -9.19
CA VAL A 237 8.26 -7.42 -9.06
C VAL A 237 7.23 -8.54 -9.14
N PRO A 238 7.56 -9.74 -9.64
CA PRO A 238 6.62 -10.86 -9.68
C PRO A 238 6.41 -11.46 -8.28
N PRO A 239 5.23 -12.05 -7.96
CA PRO A 239 4.93 -12.57 -6.62
C PRO A 239 5.90 -13.67 -6.19
N GLY A 240 6.34 -14.56 -7.07
CA GLY A 240 7.28 -15.64 -6.76
C GLY A 240 8.69 -15.20 -6.35
N LYS A 241 9.01 -13.90 -6.47
CA LYS A 241 10.31 -13.32 -6.04
C LYS A 241 10.23 -12.51 -4.75
N SER A 242 9.06 -12.04 -4.38
CA SER A 242 8.84 -11.18 -3.22
C SER A 242 8.03 -11.85 -2.10
N ILE A 243 7.31 -12.91 -2.41
CA ILE A 243 6.52 -13.67 -1.45
C ILE A 243 7.03 -15.12 -1.50
N LYS A 244 7.93 -15.49 -0.61
CA LYS A 244 8.44 -16.87 -0.43
C LYS A 244 8.26 -17.31 1.01
#